data_bc3114dc1424082b635ab9f83fd08138
#
_entry.id   bc3114dc1424082b635ab9f83fd08138
#
_cell.length_a   1.000
_cell.length_b   1.000
_cell.length_c   1.000
_cell.angle_alpha   90.00
_cell.angle_beta   90.00
_cell.angle_gamma   90.00
#
_symmetry.space_group_name_H-M   'P 1'
#
loop_
_entity.id
_entity.type
_entity.pdbx_description
1 polymer ?
#
loop_
_entity_poly.entity_id
_entity_poly.type
_entity_poly.pdbx_seq_one_letter_code
_entity_poly.pdbx_strand_id
1 'polypeptide(L)'
;MSYDLLSERYDELVRFDYDGLFAAIKPSFVPSGAALDLCSGTGTFALKLSEAGFKVTCVDNSPKMLTEAAKKARAARRQLLFLQADVNSLKIYGKYSLITSTCDGFNYVKSEENLKKLFGKIHDALTENGVLAFDVSTLYKAENVLSGQTFFEDTPTYTLFWTARKIEDGKIGTDVSVFKKEGDGYKREDGFFVQYFYRNETYKRLLEQQGFDVKFSDGETYGDLNEKSNRLLVVARKK
;
A
#
# COMPACT_ATOMS: atom_id res chain seq x y z
N MET A 1 1.35 -14.99 -5.72
CA MET A 1 0.08 -15.30 -5.05
C MET A 1 -0.53 -13.97 -4.68
N SER A 2 -1.79 -13.80 -4.90
CA SER A 2 -2.45 -12.51 -4.79
C SER A 2 -3.29 -12.42 -3.52
N TYR A 3 -3.60 -11.21 -3.12
CA TYR A 3 -4.57 -10.93 -2.05
C TYR A 3 -6.01 -11.33 -2.40
N ASP A 4 -6.22 -12.10 -3.46
CA ASP A 4 -7.54 -12.51 -3.96
C ASP A 4 -8.42 -13.17 -2.88
N LEU A 5 -7.80 -13.93 -1.96
CA LEU A 5 -8.54 -14.60 -0.88
C LEU A 5 -9.11 -13.63 0.17
N LEU A 6 -8.53 -12.43 0.30
CA LEU A 6 -8.93 -11.41 1.26
C LEU A 6 -9.81 -10.31 0.65
N SER A 7 -9.91 -10.23 -0.69
CA SER A 7 -10.45 -9.07 -1.40
C SER A 7 -11.87 -8.67 -0.96
N GLU A 8 -12.76 -9.66 -0.76
CA GLU A 8 -14.16 -9.40 -0.38
C GLU A 8 -14.32 -8.86 1.04
N ARG A 9 -13.31 -9.09 1.90
CA ARG A 9 -13.33 -8.73 3.34
C ARG A 9 -12.20 -7.79 3.72
N TYR A 10 -11.41 -7.35 2.75
CA TYR A 10 -10.19 -6.59 3.00
C TYR A 10 -10.44 -5.35 3.86
N ASP A 11 -11.49 -4.60 3.58
CA ASP A 11 -11.81 -3.38 4.32
C ASP A 11 -12.33 -3.63 5.74
N GLU A 12 -12.88 -4.82 6.02
CA GLU A 12 -13.28 -5.24 7.36
C GLU A 12 -12.05 -5.67 8.18
N LEU A 13 -11.08 -6.33 7.51
CA LEU A 13 -9.85 -6.87 8.11
C LEU A 13 -8.80 -5.77 8.36
N VAL A 14 -8.66 -4.85 7.42
CA VAL A 14 -7.62 -3.82 7.46
C VAL A 14 -8.22 -2.51 7.96
N ARG A 15 -8.03 -2.25 9.25
CA ARG A 15 -8.44 -0.99 9.89
C ARG A 15 -7.33 0.06 9.73
N PHE A 16 -7.26 0.67 8.55
CA PHE A 16 -6.27 1.69 8.23
C PHE A 16 -6.90 3.09 8.27
N ASP A 17 -6.21 4.05 8.88
CA ASP A 17 -6.67 5.44 8.97
C ASP A 17 -6.39 6.21 7.68
N TYR A 18 -7.20 5.97 6.66
CA TYR A 18 -7.12 6.67 5.38
C TYR A 18 -7.43 8.17 5.48
N ASP A 19 -8.25 8.58 6.47
CA ASP A 19 -8.60 9.98 6.68
C ASP A 19 -7.42 10.75 7.26
N GLY A 20 -6.79 10.23 8.30
CA GLY A 20 -5.60 10.80 8.90
C GLY A 20 -4.44 10.85 7.92
N LEU A 21 -4.20 9.77 7.16
CA LEU A 21 -3.18 9.75 6.12
C LEU A 21 -3.43 10.85 5.08
N PHE A 22 -4.65 10.95 4.55
CA PHE A 22 -4.98 11.99 3.57
C PHE A 22 -4.77 13.39 4.14
N ALA A 23 -5.20 13.64 5.38
CA ALA A 23 -4.99 14.92 6.05
C ALA A 23 -3.50 15.26 6.22
N ALA A 24 -2.67 14.26 6.57
CA ALA A 24 -1.23 14.42 6.75
C ALA A 24 -0.50 14.78 5.44
N ILE A 25 -0.88 14.17 4.31
CA ILE A 25 -0.22 14.43 3.03
C ILE A 25 -0.80 15.61 2.26
N LYS A 26 -2.06 16.00 2.52
CA LYS A 26 -2.78 17.08 1.81
C LYS A 26 -2.02 18.40 1.71
N PRO A 27 -1.27 18.88 2.73
CA PRO A 27 -0.49 20.11 2.62
C PRO A 27 0.63 20.06 1.56
N SER A 28 0.98 18.87 1.06
CA SER A 28 2.10 18.67 0.14
C SER A 28 1.71 18.80 -1.32
N PHE A 29 0.42 18.90 -1.66
CA PHE A 29 -0.06 19.02 -3.05
C PHE A 29 -1.33 19.86 -3.16
N VAL A 30 -1.61 20.32 -4.36
CA VAL A 30 -2.91 20.93 -4.71
C VAL A 30 -3.75 19.84 -5.39
N PRO A 31 -4.99 19.57 -4.90
CA PRO A 31 -5.84 18.53 -5.48
C PRO A 31 -6.30 18.90 -6.89
N SER A 32 -5.50 18.54 -7.90
CA SER A 32 -5.81 18.79 -9.31
C SER A 32 -5.04 17.86 -10.22
N GLY A 33 -5.57 17.60 -11.41
CA GLY A 33 -4.92 16.78 -12.42
C GLY A 33 -5.09 15.28 -12.22
N ALA A 34 -4.09 14.50 -12.61
CA ALA A 34 -4.12 13.05 -12.52
C ALA A 34 -3.37 12.55 -11.27
N ALA A 35 -3.93 11.53 -10.62
CA ALA A 35 -3.27 10.77 -9.57
C ALA A 35 -3.14 9.29 -9.98
N LEU A 36 -2.05 8.66 -9.53
CA LEU A 36 -1.80 7.23 -9.69
C LEU A 36 -1.71 6.59 -8.32
N ASP A 37 -2.59 5.65 -8.01
CA ASP A 37 -2.57 4.90 -6.76
C ASP A 37 -2.02 3.50 -7.01
N LEU A 38 -0.80 3.25 -6.54
CA LEU A 38 -0.06 2.00 -6.71
C LEU A 38 -0.35 1.05 -5.56
N CYS A 39 -0.52 -0.24 -5.85
CA CYS A 39 -0.96 -1.24 -4.88
C CYS A 39 -2.29 -0.82 -4.22
N SER A 40 -3.22 -0.34 -5.06
CA SER A 40 -4.44 0.35 -4.62
C SER A 40 -5.44 -0.52 -3.87
N GLY A 41 -5.25 -1.85 -3.87
CA GLY A 41 -6.13 -2.82 -3.21
C GLY A 41 -7.58 -2.63 -3.64
N THR A 42 -8.48 -2.54 -2.66
CA THR A 42 -9.92 -2.32 -2.87
C THR A 42 -10.29 -0.86 -3.20
N GLY A 43 -9.30 0.01 -3.44
CA GLY A 43 -9.50 1.37 -3.96
C GLY A 43 -10.05 2.38 -2.95
N THR A 44 -9.99 2.10 -1.65
CA THR A 44 -10.53 3.01 -0.62
C THR A 44 -9.82 4.36 -0.65
N PHE A 45 -8.47 4.37 -0.75
CA PHE A 45 -7.71 5.62 -0.84
C PHE A 45 -7.89 6.30 -2.21
N ALA A 46 -7.95 5.53 -3.29
CA ALA A 46 -8.22 6.04 -4.64
C ALA A 46 -9.57 6.78 -4.71
N LEU A 47 -10.60 6.28 -4.04
CA LEU A 47 -11.90 6.98 -3.95
C LEU A 47 -11.74 8.33 -3.25
N LYS A 48 -11.01 8.38 -2.13
CA LYS A 48 -10.74 9.62 -1.40
C LYS A 48 -9.99 10.64 -2.26
N LEU A 49 -9.01 10.21 -3.06
CA LEU A 49 -8.34 11.06 -4.05
C LEU A 49 -9.31 11.59 -5.12
N SER A 50 -10.21 10.74 -5.60
CA SER A 50 -11.24 11.13 -6.58
C SER A 50 -12.24 12.12 -5.99
N GLU A 51 -12.62 11.98 -4.72
CA GLU A 51 -13.47 12.93 -3.99
C GLU A 51 -12.78 14.29 -3.83
N ALA A 52 -11.46 14.28 -3.64
CA ALA A 52 -10.66 15.49 -3.55
C ALA A 52 -10.47 16.19 -4.92
N GLY A 53 -10.89 15.59 -6.04
CA GLY A 53 -10.86 16.21 -7.37
C GLY A 53 -9.82 15.67 -8.35
N PHE A 54 -9.10 14.60 -8.01
CA PHE A 54 -8.16 13.97 -8.94
C PHE A 54 -8.86 13.04 -9.95
N LYS A 55 -8.28 12.94 -11.16
CA LYS A 55 -8.54 11.84 -12.09
C LYS A 55 -7.63 10.68 -11.70
N VAL A 56 -8.19 9.62 -11.11
CA VAL A 56 -7.39 8.57 -10.48
C VAL A 56 -7.26 7.34 -11.35
N THR A 57 -6.04 6.82 -11.46
CA THR A 57 -5.74 5.48 -11.97
C THR A 57 -5.32 4.59 -10.82
N CYS A 58 -6.01 3.49 -10.62
CA CYS A 58 -5.71 2.45 -9.64
C CYS A 58 -4.85 1.36 -10.28
N VAL A 59 -3.78 0.97 -9.64
CA VAL A 59 -2.91 -0.14 -10.07
C VAL A 59 -2.79 -1.15 -8.95
N ASP A 60 -3.15 -2.40 -9.23
CA ASP A 60 -2.97 -3.51 -8.30
C ASP A 60 -2.65 -4.80 -9.05
N ASN A 61 -1.95 -5.73 -8.41
CA ASN A 61 -1.65 -7.04 -9.00
C ASN A 61 -2.82 -8.03 -8.90
N SER A 62 -3.72 -7.84 -7.93
CA SER A 62 -4.90 -8.68 -7.70
C SER A 62 -6.09 -8.23 -8.53
N PRO A 63 -6.57 -9.05 -9.49
CA PRO A 63 -7.77 -8.72 -10.25
C PRO A 63 -9.03 -8.69 -9.37
N LYS A 64 -9.06 -9.46 -8.27
CA LYS A 64 -10.19 -9.44 -7.34
C LYS A 64 -10.22 -8.15 -6.52
N MET A 65 -9.06 -7.63 -6.10
CA MET A 65 -8.97 -6.31 -5.45
C MET A 65 -9.50 -5.21 -6.39
N LEU A 66 -9.08 -5.20 -7.65
CA LEU A 66 -9.58 -4.25 -8.64
C LEU A 66 -11.08 -4.40 -8.92
N THR A 67 -11.62 -5.63 -8.82
CA THR A 67 -13.06 -5.87 -8.94
C THR A 67 -13.81 -5.21 -7.78
N GLU A 68 -13.35 -5.35 -6.54
CA GLU A 68 -13.94 -4.67 -5.38
C GLU A 68 -13.81 -3.15 -5.47
N ALA A 69 -12.65 -2.64 -5.91
CA ALA A 69 -12.44 -1.23 -6.18
C ALA A 69 -13.45 -0.68 -7.21
N ALA A 70 -13.69 -1.41 -8.30
CA ALA A 70 -14.65 -1.03 -9.32
C ALA A 70 -16.10 -1.04 -8.80
N LYS A 71 -16.48 -2.00 -7.94
CA LYS A 71 -17.79 -2.01 -7.27
C LYS A 71 -17.98 -0.77 -6.40
N LYS A 72 -16.98 -0.44 -5.56
CA LYS A 72 -17.00 0.77 -4.71
C LYS A 72 -17.10 2.06 -5.53
N ALA A 73 -16.28 2.19 -6.59
CA ALA A 73 -16.32 3.36 -7.47
C ALA A 73 -17.70 3.56 -8.09
N ARG A 74 -18.34 2.47 -8.56
CA ARG A 74 -19.70 2.51 -9.09
C ARG A 74 -20.72 2.94 -8.03
N ALA A 75 -20.65 2.37 -6.83
CA ALA A 75 -21.53 2.72 -5.72
C ALA A 75 -21.38 4.19 -5.32
N ALA A 76 -20.15 4.72 -5.32
CA ALA A 76 -19.85 6.13 -5.05
C ALA A 76 -20.10 7.06 -6.24
N ARG A 77 -20.53 6.54 -7.42
CA ARG A 77 -20.73 7.30 -8.68
C ARG A 77 -19.44 8.04 -9.11
N ARG A 78 -18.28 7.40 -8.91
CA ARG A 78 -16.96 7.93 -9.30
C ARG A 78 -16.39 7.15 -10.48
N GLN A 79 -15.67 7.88 -11.34
CA GLN A 79 -14.95 7.27 -12.48
C GLN A 79 -13.48 7.12 -12.10
N LEU A 80 -13.04 5.88 -11.98
CA LEU A 80 -11.65 5.52 -11.77
C LEU A 80 -11.18 4.65 -12.95
N LEU A 81 -9.89 4.73 -13.29
CA LEU A 81 -9.26 3.80 -14.22
C LEU A 81 -8.61 2.67 -13.42
N PHE A 82 -8.66 1.46 -13.96
CA PHE A 82 -8.11 0.27 -13.30
C PHE A 82 -7.09 -0.41 -14.21
N LEU A 83 -5.91 -0.69 -13.69
CA LEU A 83 -4.83 -1.37 -14.39
C LEU A 83 -4.28 -2.51 -13.53
N GLN A 84 -4.37 -3.73 -14.02
CA GLN A 84 -3.71 -4.86 -13.36
C GLN A 84 -2.22 -4.87 -13.72
N ALA A 85 -1.35 -4.69 -12.72
CA ALA A 85 0.10 -4.78 -12.88
C ALA A 85 0.82 -5.07 -11.57
N ASP A 86 1.97 -5.76 -11.66
CA ASP A 86 2.88 -5.97 -10.53
C ASP A 86 3.82 -4.76 -10.39
N VAL A 87 3.86 -4.18 -9.20
CA VAL A 87 4.72 -3.04 -8.85
C VAL A 87 6.20 -3.28 -9.16
N ASN A 88 6.66 -4.54 -9.12
CA ASN A 88 8.03 -4.92 -9.42
C ASN A 88 8.39 -4.82 -10.91
N SER A 89 7.41 -4.90 -11.80
CA SER A 89 7.60 -4.87 -13.26
C SER A 89 6.84 -3.74 -13.95
N LEU A 90 6.11 -2.93 -13.20
CA LEU A 90 5.22 -1.88 -13.69
C LEU A 90 5.93 -0.95 -14.69
N LYS A 91 5.22 -0.63 -15.77
CA LYS A 91 5.51 0.50 -16.65
C LYS A 91 4.49 1.59 -16.36
N ILE A 92 4.95 2.80 -16.10
CA ILE A 92 4.08 3.95 -15.81
C ILE A 92 4.00 4.80 -17.07
N TYR A 93 2.77 5.04 -17.53
CA TYR A 93 2.50 5.88 -18.68
C TYR A 93 1.71 7.12 -18.24
N GLY A 94 1.98 8.25 -18.90
CA GLY A 94 1.33 9.52 -18.58
C GLY A 94 2.11 10.38 -17.57
N LYS A 95 1.46 11.45 -17.13
CA LYS A 95 2.00 12.39 -16.14
C LYS A 95 1.00 12.59 -15.01
N TYR A 96 1.50 12.58 -13.80
CA TYR A 96 0.69 12.64 -12.59
C TYR A 96 1.18 13.77 -11.67
N SER A 97 0.26 14.50 -11.08
CA SER A 97 0.59 15.49 -10.04
C SER A 97 0.76 14.84 -8.66
N LEU A 98 0.18 13.66 -8.47
CA LEU A 98 0.30 12.87 -7.25
C LEU A 98 0.42 11.37 -7.61
N ILE A 99 1.38 10.70 -6.99
CA ILE A 99 1.48 9.24 -7.01
C ILE A 99 1.45 8.76 -5.56
N THR A 100 0.61 7.76 -5.27
CA THR A 100 0.45 7.21 -3.92
C THR A 100 0.66 5.70 -3.88
N SER A 101 1.04 5.18 -2.72
CA SER A 101 0.95 3.77 -2.38
C SER A 101 0.70 3.65 -0.89
N THR A 102 -0.46 3.17 -0.50
CA THR A 102 -0.89 3.15 0.89
C THR A 102 -1.00 1.73 1.43
N CYS A 103 -1.02 1.62 2.76
CA CYS A 103 -1.21 0.34 3.45
C CYS A 103 -0.14 -0.69 3.08
N ASP A 104 1.13 -0.33 3.26
CA ASP A 104 2.29 -1.21 3.09
C ASP A 104 2.56 -1.69 1.65
N GLY A 105 1.99 -1.04 0.63
CA GLY A 105 2.11 -1.49 -0.77
C GLY A 105 3.56 -1.67 -1.23
N PHE A 106 4.48 -0.78 -0.81
CA PHE A 106 5.88 -0.90 -1.21
C PHE A 106 6.69 -1.92 -0.39
N ASN A 107 6.13 -2.52 0.66
CA ASN A 107 6.72 -3.70 1.29
C ASN A 107 6.65 -4.96 0.40
N TYR A 108 6.00 -4.90 -0.77
CA TYR A 108 6.02 -5.97 -1.79
C TYR A 108 7.07 -5.76 -2.88
N VAL A 109 7.87 -4.69 -2.80
CA VAL A 109 9.00 -4.48 -3.72
C VAL A 109 10.20 -5.31 -3.26
N LYS A 110 10.67 -6.23 -4.12
CA LYS A 110 11.49 -7.39 -3.75
C LYS A 110 12.96 -7.08 -3.43
N SER A 111 13.49 -5.93 -3.84
CA SER A 111 14.90 -5.57 -3.63
C SER A 111 15.12 -4.06 -3.68
N GLU A 112 16.24 -3.58 -3.11
CA GLU A 112 16.66 -2.18 -3.23
C GLU A 112 16.82 -1.75 -4.70
N GLU A 113 17.29 -2.66 -5.56
CA GLU A 113 17.42 -2.39 -6.99
C GLU A 113 16.05 -2.13 -7.64
N ASN A 114 15.04 -2.93 -7.27
CA ASN A 114 13.68 -2.74 -7.75
C ASN A 114 13.05 -1.45 -7.19
N LEU A 115 13.30 -1.10 -5.91
CA LEU A 115 12.90 0.19 -5.33
C LEU A 115 13.53 1.35 -6.12
N LYS A 116 14.83 1.29 -6.38
CA LYS A 116 15.54 2.31 -7.16
C LYS A 116 14.92 2.48 -8.54
N LYS A 117 14.67 1.38 -9.26
CA LYS A 117 14.03 1.40 -10.58
C LYS A 117 12.61 1.95 -10.52
N LEU A 118 11.84 1.58 -9.49
CA LEU A 118 10.48 2.07 -9.28
C LEU A 118 10.47 3.58 -9.02
N PHE A 119 11.33 4.07 -8.12
CA PHE A 119 11.41 5.50 -7.82
C PHE A 119 11.85 6.34 -9.03
N GLY A 120 12.76 5.82 -9.88
CA GLY A 120 13.10 6.46 -11.15
C GLY A 120 11.90 6.56 -12.09
N LYS A 121 11.14 5.49 -12.28
CA LYS A 121 9.92 5.50 -13.09
C LYS A 121 8.85 6.45 -12.53
N ILE A 122 8.70 6.50 -11.22
CA ILE A 122 7.78 7.42 -10.52
C ILE A 122 8.22 8.86 -10.75
N HIS A 123 9.52 9.14 -10.58
CA HIS A 123 10.08 10.48 -10.84
C HIS A 123 9.79 10.94 -12.27
N ASP A 124 10.03 10.07 -13.26
CA ASP A 124 9.77 10.37 -14.66
C ASP A 124 8.28 10.59 -14.97
N ALA A 125 7.40 9.88 -14.26
CA ALA A 125 5.95 9.99 -14.44
C ALA A 125 5.33 11.18 -13.68
N LEU A 126 6.01 11.76 -12.70
CA LEU A 126 5.54 12.94 -12.00
C LEU A 126 5.70 14.20 -12.87
N THR A 127 4.73 15.11 -12.75
CA THR A 127 4.85 16.49 -13.25
C THR A 127 5.92 17.25 -12.46
N GLU A 128 6.32 18.43 -12.91
CA GLU A 128 7.14 19.33 -12.10
C GLU A 128 6.43 19.65 -10.79
N ASN A 129 7.16 19.63 -9.68
CA ASN A 129 6.63 19.75 -8.32
C ASN A 129 5.61 18.65 -7.93
N GLY A 130 5.49 17.60 -8.72
CA GLY A 130 4.65 16.45 -8.42
C GLY A 130 5.12 15.72 -7.15
N VAL A 131 4.21 15.07 -6.49
CA VAL A 131 4.45 14.44 -5.17
C VAL A 131 4.26 12.92 -5.26
N LEU A 132 5.20 12.19 -4.68
CA LEU A 132 5.04 10.80 -4.28
C LEU A 132 4.74 10.77 -2.77
N ALA A 133 3.65 10.11 -2.37
CA ALA A 133 3.32 9.86 -0.97
C ALA A 133 3.03 8.38 -0.76
N PHE A 134 3.72 7.75 0.20
CA PHE A 134 3.49 6.34 0.51
C PHE A 134 3.79 6.04 1.97
N ASP A 135 3.21 4.95 2.46
CA ASP A 135 3.57 4.39 3.74
C ASP A 135 4.13 2.98 3.60
N VAL A 136 4.97 2.60 4.55
CA VAL A 136 5.51 1.25 4.68
C VAL A 136 5.58 0.85 6.15
N SER A 137 5.38 -0.41 6.42
CA SER A 137 5.76 -1.01 7.72
C SER A 137 7.28 -1.02 7.85
N THR A 138 7.76 -0.63 9.03
CA THR A 138 9.19 -0.48 9.31
C THR A 138 9.88 -1.82 9.59
N LEU A 139 11.21 -1.82 9.53
CA LEU A 139 12.01 -2.97 9.97
C LEU A 139 11.79 -3.27 11.46
N TYR A 140 11.61 -2.22 12.29
CA TYR A 140 11.28 -2.39 13.70
C TYR A 140 10.00 -3.22 13.90
N LYS A 141 8.92 -2.89 13.16
CA LYS A 141 7.66 -3.66 13.20
C LYS A 141 7.86 -5.11 12.76
N ALA A 142 8.64 -5.33 11.69
CA ALA A 142 8.93 -6.67 11.20
C ALA A 142 9.58 -7.55 12.28
N GLU A 143 10.57 -7.01 12.98
CA GLU A 143 11.37 -7.75 13.96
C GLU A 143 10.71 -7.87 15.33
N ASN A 144 10.01 -6.83 15.79
CA ASN A 144 9.52 -6.74 17.17
C ASN A 144 8.01 -7.00 17.31
N VAL A 145 7.23 -6.85 16.22
CA VAL A 145 5.78 -6.98 16.28
C VAL A 145 5.26 -8.15 15.46
N LEU A 146 5.83 -8.40 14.28
CA LEU A 146 5.31 -9.43 13.36
C LEU A 146 6.00 -10.78 13.53
N SER A 147 7.33 -10.78 13.62
CA SER A 147 8.12 -12.01 13.57
C SER A 147 7.74 -13.02 14.66
N GLY A 148 7.36 -14.24 14.25
CA GLY A 148 6.97 -15.32 15.14
C GLY A 148 5.57 -15.19 15.74
N GLN A 149 4.77 -14.21 15.32
CA GLN A 149 3.43 -13.98 15.84
C GLN A 149 2.37 -14.64 14.98
N THR A 150 1.30 -15.07 15.65
CA THR A 150 0.05 -15.50 15.00
C THR A 150 -1.06 -14.57 15.44
N PHE A 151 -1.77 -14.03 14.47
CA PHE A 151 -2.94 -13.18 14.69
C PHE A 151 -4.17 -13.95 14.21
N PHE A 152 -5.30 -13.70 14.84
CA PHE A 152 -6.56 -14.27 14.39
C PHE A 152 -7.69 -13.25 14.52
N GLU A 153 -8.68 -13.40 13.68
CA GLU A 153 -9.94 -12.70 13.77
C GLU A 153 -11.07 -13.70 13.57
N ASP A 154 -12.07 -13.67 14.45
CA ASP A 154 -13.21 -14.54 14.39
C ASP A 154 -14.49 -13.71 14.32
N THR A 155 -15.30 -13.99 13.30
CA THR A 155 -16.57 -13.32 13.05
C THR A 155 -17.67 -14.35 12.79
N PRO A 156 -18.95 -13.97 12.79
CA PRO A 156 -20.03 -14.90 12.46
C PRO A 156 -19.94 -15.55 11.07
N THR A 157 -19.19 -14.95 10.14
CA THR A 157 -19.13 -15.36 8.73
C THR A 157 -17.78 -15.92 8.29
N TYR A 158 -16.72 -15.61 9.00
CA TYR A 158 -15.38 -16.15 8.71
C TYR A 158 -14.50 -16.16 9.95
N THR A 159 -13.50 -17.03 9.93
CA THR A 159 -12.36 -17.02 10.86
C THR A 159 -11.08 -16.90 10.03
N LEU A 160 -10.22 -15.98 10.41
CA LEU A 160 -8.94 -15.73 9.77
C LEU A 160 -7.80 -16.00 10.74
N PHE A 161 -6.81 -16.75 10.29
CA PHE A 161 -5.50 -16.85 10.94
C PHE A 161 -4.42 -16.34 10.01
N TRP A 162 -3.50 -15.56 10.54
CA TRP A 162 -2.29 -15.25 9.83
C TRP A 162 -1.06 -15.42 10.75
N THR A 163 -0.07 -16.15 10.28
CA THR A 163 1.16 -16.42 11.03
C THR A 163 2.33 -15.81 10.28
N ALA A 164 2.97 -14.83 10.90
CA ALA A 164 4.13 -14.16 10.37
C ALA A 164 5.42 -14.82 10.87
N ARG A 165 6.33 -15.16 9.95
CA ARG A 165 7.62 -15.77 10.27
C ARG A 165 8.76 -15.08 9.55
N LYS A 166 9.87 -14.90 10.24
CA LYS A 166 11.09 -14.40 9.63
C LYS A 166 11.64 -15.45 8.64
N ILE A 167 11.84 -15.06 7.38
CA ILE A 167 12.50 -15.88 6.36
C ILE A 167 14.01 -15.59 6.38
N GLU A 168 14.35 -14.31 6.37
CA GLU A 168 15.71 -13.76 6.45
C GLU A 168 15.65 -12.32 6.98
N ASP A 169 16.77 -11.66 7.15
CA ASP A 169 16.78 -10.27 7.62
C ASP A 169 16.02 -9.37 6.64
N GLY A 170 15.10 -8.56 7.18
CA GLY A 170 14.23 -7.70 6.38
C GLY A 170 13.19 -8.43 5.54
N LYS A 171 12.88 -9.71 5.80
CA LYS A 171 11.93 -10.47 5.01
C LYS A 171 11.03 -11.35 5.88
N ILE A 172 9.76 -11.07 5.83
CA ILE A 172 8.71 -11.78 6.57
C ILE A 172 7.83 -12.54 5.57
N GLY A 173 7.66 -13.84 5.80
CA GLY A 173 6.63 -14.66 5.17
C GLY A 173 5.41 -14.74 6.07
N THR A 174 4.23 -14.59 5.49
CA THR A 174 2.97 -14.66 6.20
C THR A 174 2.09 -15.74 5.58
N ASP A 175 1.83 -16.79 6.35
CA ASP A 175 0.83 -17.80 6.02
C ASP A 175 -0.54 -17.29 6.48
N VAL A 176 -1.52 -17.36 5.59
CA VAL A 176 -2.90 -16.94 5.86
C VAL A 176 -3.84 -18.08 5.61
N SER A 177 -4.72 -18.37 6.56
CA SER A 177 -5.83 -19.32 6.40
C SER A 177 -7.14 -18.62 6.70
N VAL A 178 -8.06 -18.64 5.75
CA VAL A 178 -9.42 -18.10 5.89
C VAL A 178 -10.40 -19.26 5.88
N PHE A 179 -11.25 -19.33 6.88
CA PHE A 179 -12.37 -20.25 6.98
C PHE A 179 -13.67 -19.47 6.78
N LYS A 180 -14.31 -19.63 5.64
CA LYS A 180 -15.60 -19.00 5.32
C LYS A 180 -16.72 -19.95 5.67
N LYS A 181 -17.75 -19.45 6.39
CA LYS A 181 -18.93 -20.27 6.71
C LYS A 181 -19.75 -20.51 5.44
N GLU A 182 -20.02 -21.78 5.15
CA GLU A 182 -20.87 -22.21 4.04
C GLU A 182 -21.85 -23.29 4.56
N GLY A 183 -23.13 -22.92 4.72
CA GLY A 183 -24.15 -23.81 5.31
C GLY A 183 -23.77 -24.21 6.74
N ASP A 184 -23.73 -25.53 7.00
CA ASP A 184 -23.36 -26.12 8.30
C ASP A 184 -21.84 -26.37 8.44
N GLY A 185 -21.03 -25.97 7.45
CA GLY A 185 -19.58 -26.19 7.42
C GLY A 185 -18.79 -24.94 7.14
N TYR A 186 -17.49 -25.15 6.89
CA TYR A 186 -16.57 -24.09 6.54
C TYR A 186 -15.76 -24.47 5.30
N LYS A 187 -15.59 -23.51 4.40
CA LYS A 187 -14.63 -23.60 3.30
C LYS A 187 -13.32 -22.95 3.73
N ARG A 188 -12.23 -23.72 3.64
CA ARG A 188 -10.87 -23.21 3.91
C ARG A 188 -10.21 -22.74 2.62
N GLU A 189 -9.58 -21.57 2.69
CA GLU A 189 -8.70 -21.05 1.65
C GLU A 189 -7.37 -20.64 2.29
N ASP A 190 -6.25 -21.03 1.68
CA ASP A 190 -4.91 -20.74 2.19
C ASP A 190 -4.15 -19.84 1.24
N GLY A 191 -3.33 -18.94 1.80
CA GLY A 191 -2.46 -18.04 1.08
C GLY A 191 -1.11 -17.88 1.75
N PHE A 192 -0.14 -17.41 0.96
CA PHE A 192 1.19 -17.08 1.46
C PHE A 192 1.67 -15.79 0.81
N PHE A 193 2.14 -14.84 1.63
CA PHE A 193 2.67 -13.55 1.21
C PHE A 193 4.10 -13.39 1.70
N VAL A 194 4.89 -12.60 0.98
CA VAL A 194 6.23 -12.21 1.41
C VAL A 194 6.32 -10.70 1.35
N GLN A 195 6.69 -10.10 2.46
CA GLN A 195 6.97 -8.68 2.59
C GLN A 195 8.45 -8.44 2.81
N TYR A 196 8.95 -7.33 2.25
CA TYR A 196 10.34 -6.89 2.29
C TYR A 196 10.42 -5.57 3.05
N PHE A 197 11.28 -5.54 4.06
CA PHE A 197 11.42 -4.41 4.96
C PHE A 197 12.82 -3.83 4.80
N TYR A 198 12.89 -2.55 4.53
CA TYR A 198 14.14 -1.84 4.35
C TYR A 198 14.32 -0.84 5.48
N ARG A 199 15.58 -0.47 5.77
CA ARG A 199 15.88 0.61 6.71
C ARG A 199 15.33 1.94 6.18
N ASN A 200 14.92 2.84 7.07
CA ASN A 200 14.37 4.13 6.68
C ASN A 200 15.38 4.94 5.83
N GLU A 201 16.68 4.84 6.16
CA GLU A 201 17.77 5.47 5.41
C GLU A 201 17.89 4.95 3.96
N THR A 202 17.50 3.70 3.71
CA THR A 202 17.46 3.13 2.36
C THR A 202 16.44 3.88 1.50
N TYR A 203 15.22 4.09 2.00
CA TYR A 203 14.21 4.86 1.27
C TYR A 203 14.67 6.27 1.01
N LYS A 204 15.23 6.96 2.02
CA LYS A 204 15.76 8.33 1.87
C LYS A 204 16.83 8.41 0.80
N ARG A 205 17.86 7.58 0.92
CA ARG A 205 18.99 7.53 -0.02
C ARG A 205 18.53 7.27 -1.46
N LEU A 206 17.65 6.28 -1.66
CA LEU A 206 17.19 5.92 -2.99
C LEU A 206 16.32 7.01 -3.63
N LEU A 207 15.46 7.68 -2.86
CA LEU A 207 14.63 8.79 -3.34
C LEU A 207 15.48 10.02 -3.66
N GLU A 208 16.41 10.39 -2.78
CA GLU A 208 17.31 11.54 -3.02
C GLU A 208 18.19 11.32 -4.26
N GLN A 209 18.67 10.09 -4.49
CA GLN A 209 19.39 9.71 -5.72
C GLN A 209 18.56 9.85 -7.00
N GLN A 210 17.23 9.81 -6.90
CA GLN A 210 16.32 10.04 -8.02
C GLN A 210 15.85 11.50 -8.12
N GLY A 211 16.40 12.43 -7.33
CA GLY A 211 16.06 13.86 -7.43
C GLY A 211 14.83 14.27 -6.64
N PHE A 212 14.46 13.52 -5.60
CA PHE A 212 13.38 13.93 -4.69
C PHE A 212 13.91 14.75 -3.51
N ASP A 213 13.07 15.67 -3.03
CA ASP A 213 13.13 16.22 -1.68
C ASP A 213 12.20 15.42 -0.78
N VAL A 214 12.72 14.90 0.36
CA VAL A 214 12.06 13.83 1.12
C VAL A 214 11.76 14.29 2.54
N LYS A 215 10.53 14.11 2.97
CA LYS A 215 10.08 14.26 4.35
C LYS A 215 9.59 12.92 4.89
N PHE A 216 10.02 12.59 6.11
CA PHE A 216 9.58 11.43 6.87
C PHE A 216 8.75 11.84 8.06
N SER A 217 7.76 11.03 8.40
CA SER A 217 6.98 11.11 9.65
C SER A 217 6.54 9.71 10.08
N ASP A 218 6.11 9.59 11.32
CA ASP A 218 5.47 8.37 11.81
C ASP A 218 4.14 8.17 11.09
N GLY A 219 3.93 7.00 10.52
CA GLY A 219 2.76 6.72 9.68
C GLY A 219 1.50 6.29 10.46
N GLU A 220 1.56 6.20 11.79
CA GLU A 220 0.41 5.92 12.65
C GLU A 220 -0.05 7.19 13.38
N THR A 221 0.87 8.02 13.83
CA THR A 221 0.58 9.25 14.58
C THR A 221 0.65 10.52 13.72
N TYR A 222 1.28 10.42 12.54
CA TYR A 222 1.60 11.53 11.62
C TYR A 222 2.54 12.60 12.21
N GLY A 223 3.10 12.33 13.39
CA GLY A 223 4.09 13.14 14.09
C GLY A 223 5.53 12.75 13.74
N ASP A 224 6.43 13.02 14.69
CA ASP A 224 7.86 12.74 14.51
C ASP A 224 8.14 11.25 14.48
N LEU A 225 8.93 10.84 13.47
CA LEU A 225 9.41 9.47 13.36
C LEU A 225 10.44 9.17 14.43
N ASN A 226 10.36 7.99 15.02
CA ASN A 226 11.34 7.50 16.00
C ASN A 226 11.73 6.05 15.71
N GLU A 227 12.71 5.52 16.46
CA GLU A 227 13.26 4.18 16.25
C GLU A 227 12.24 3.04 16.47
N LYS A 228 11.16 3.31 17.20
CA LYS A 228 10.09 2.34 17.50
C LYS A 228 8.83 2.55 16.70
N SER A 229 8.83 3.48 15.76
CA SER A 229 7.70 3.69 14.85
C SER A 229 7.42 2.43 14.04
N ASN A 230 6.21 1.92 14.10
CA ASN A 230 5.80 0.73 13.34
C ASN A 230 5.61 1.01 11.85
N ARG A 231 5.33 2.26 11.52
CA ARG A 231 5.01 2.70 10.16
C ARG A 231 5.77 3.98 9.83
N LEU A 232 6.36 4.00 8.65
CA LEU A 232 6.99 5.17 8.07
C LEU A 232 6.04 5.77 7.03
N LEU A 233 5.70 7.05 7.17
CA LEU A 233 5.08 7.84 6.11
C LEU A 233 6.17 8.64 5.38
N VAL A 234 6.17 8.53 4.07
CA VAL A 234 7.10 9.23 3.16
C VAL A 234 6.33 10.18 2.28
N VAL A 235 6.74 11.44 2.27
CA VAL A 235 6.32 12.43 1.28
C VAL A 235 7.55 12.92 0.55
N ALA A 236 7.61 12.66 -0.76
CA ALA A 236 8.73 12.96 -1.62
C ALA A 236 8.29 13.87 -2.77
N ARG A 237 8.86 15.09 -2.85
CA ARG A 237 8.57 16.05 -3.91
C ARG A 237 9.62 15.98 -5.00
N LYS A 238 9.20 15.92 -6.25
CA LYS A 238 10.09 16.05 -7.40
C LYS A 238 10.72 17.46 -7.42
N LYS A 239 12.06 17.51 -7.53
CA LYS A 239 12.84 18.74 -7.71
C LYS A 239 12.82 19.18 -9.17
#